data_d021fb54020dd12c9b9a7ff495f3b9dd
#
_entry.id   d021fb54020dd12c9b9a7ff495f3b9dd
#
_cell.length_a   1.000
_cell.length_b   1.000
_cell.length_c   1.000
_cell.angle_alpha   90.00
_cell.angle_beta   90.00
_cell.angle_gamma   90.00
#
_symmetry.space_group_name_H-M   'P 1'
#
loop_
_entity.id
_entity.type
_entity.pdbx_description
1 polymer ?
#
loop_
_entity_poly.entity_id
_entity_poly.type
_entity_poly.pdbx_seq_one_letter_code
_entity_poly.pdbx_strand_id
1 'polypeptide(L)'
;MAYRKLGRDNKHRRNMLATLTKQVIMNERITTTDTRAKEVRKSVDKMITLGKRGDLVSRRSALAFLHNDTEVVKKIFDDLAKRYEKRDGGYTRILKVDERRGDGALMSIIELVK
;
A
#
# COMPACT_ATOMS: atom_id res chain seq x y z
N MET A 1 15.30 0.99 -5.16
CA MET A 1 14.54 0.07 -6.01
C MET A 1 13.56 0.82 -6.89
N ALA A 2 13.60 0.59 -8.16
CA ALA A 2 12.69 1.25 -9.08
C ALA A 2 11.34 0.53 -9.13
N TYR A 3 10.26 1.29 -9.09
CA TYR A 3 8.92 0.76 -9.32
C TYR A 3 8.66 0.64 -10.82
N ARG A 4 7.75 -0.25 -11.19
CA ARG A 4 7.25 -0.35 -12.56
C ARG A 4 6.49 0.93 -12.90
N LYS A 5 6.63 1.38 -14.15
CA LYS A 5 5.99 2.64 -14.56
C LYS A 5 4.47 2.52 -14.77
N LEU A 6 3.95 1.34 -15.01
CA LEU A 6 2.51 1.06 -15.15
C LEU A 6 1.80 1.93 -16.20
N GLY A 7 2.52 2.30 -17.28
CA GLY A 7 1.98 3.09 -18.35
C GLY A 7 1.73 4.56 -18.03
N ARG A 8 2.30 5.06 -16.93
CA ARG A 8 2.08 6.44 -16.49
C ARG A 8 3.43 7.13 -16.26
N ASP A 9 3.45 8.49 -16.32
CA ASP A 9 4.64 9.25 -15.99
C ASP A 9 4.95 9.18 -14.49
N ASN A 10 6.10 9.68 -14.08
CA ASN A 10 6.56 9.53 -12.69
C ASN A 10 5.64 10.18 -11.68
N LYS A 11 5.08 11.35 -12.00
CA LYS A 11 4.17 12.06 -11.10
C LYS A 11 2.85 11.30 -10.93
N HIS A 12 2.23 10.93 -12.05
CA HIS A 12 0.97 10.19 -12.01
C HIS A 12 1.14 8.84 -11.33
N ARG A 13 2.26 8.16 -11.58
CA ARG A 13 2.54 6.87 -10.95
C ARG A 13 2.63 7.01 -9.44
N ARG A 14 3.36 8.00 -8.94
CA ARG A 14 3.48 8.22 -7.48
C ARG A 14 2.13 8.56 -6.85
N ASN A 15 1.35 9.43 -7.51
CA ASN A 15 0.02 9.78 -7.01
C ASN A 15 -0.90 8.57 -6.97
N MET A 16 -0.87 7.75 -8.02
CA MET A 16 -1.66 6.51 -8.08
C MET A 16 -1.27 5.55 -6.95
N LEU A 17 0.02 5.34 -6.76
CA LEU A 17 0.51 4.44 -5.72
C LEU A 17 0.14 4.95 -4.33
N ALA A 18 0.27 6.25 -4.09
CA ALA A 18 -0.12 6.85 -2.81
C ALA A 18 -1.61 6.65 -2.54
N THR A 19 -2.45 6.91 -3.54
CA THR A 19 -3.90 6.76 -3.41
C THR A 19 -4.29 5.31 -3.12
N LEU A 20 -3.72 4.37 -3.86
CA LEU A 20 -4.01 2.95 -3.66
C LEU A 20 -3.50 2.47 -2.30
N THR A 21 -2.33 2.94 -1.88
CA THR A 21 -1.77 2.60 -0.56
C THR A 21 -2.71 3.07 0.55
N LYS A 22 -3.22 4.30 0.46
CA LYS A 22 -4.20 4.80 1.43
C LYS A 22 -5.44 3.94 1.48
N GLN A 23 -5.95 3.53 0.32
CA GLN A 23 -7.15 2.69 0.25
C GLN A 23 -6.92 1.33 0.90
N VAL A 24 -5.76 0.70 0.66
CA VAL A 24 -5.44 -0.58 1.29
C VAL A 24 -5.37 -0.44 2.81
N ILE A 25 -4.72 0.62 3.29
CA ILE A 25 -4.57 0.83 4.73
C ILE A 25 -5.92 1.09 5.40
N MET A 26 -6.73 1.96 4.83
CA MET A 26 -8.00 2.34 5.44
C MET A 26 -9.08 1.26 5.31
N ASN A 27 -9.19 0.65 4.14
CA ASN A 27 -10.21 -0.38 3.88
C ASN A 27 -9.72 -1.79 4.19
N GLU A 28 -8.43 -1.97 4.37
CA GLU A 28 -7.72 -3.23 4.63
C GLU A 28 -7.82 -4.24 3.49
N ARG A 29 -8.55 -3.92 2.44
CA ARG A 29 -8.74 -4.81 1.30
C ARG A 29 -9.25 -4.01 0.10
N ILE A 30 -8.62 -4.17 -1.06
CA ILE A 30 -9.11 -3.57 -2.31
C ILE A 30 -8.94 -4.56 -3.46
N THR A 31 -9.72 -4.35 -4.53
CA THR A 31 -9.58 -5.09 -5.78
C THR A 31 -8.97 -4.16 -6.83
N THR A 32 -7.93 -4.61 -7.48
CA THR A 32 -7.24 -3.83 -8.51
C THR A 32 -6.61 -4.77 -9.54
N THR A 33 -5.95 -4.23 -10.56
CA THR A 33 -5.23 -5.07 -11.51
C THR A 33 -4.05 -5.75 -10.82
N ASP A 34 -3.67 -6.94 -11.30
CA ASP A 34 -2.59 -7.72 -10.70
C ASP A 34 -1.28 -6.95 -10.65
N THR A 35 -0.92 -6.23 -11.74
CA THR A 35 0.30 -5.42 -11.78
C THR A 35 0.28 -4.31 -10.73
N ARG A 36 -0.84 -3.61 -10.59
CA ARG A 36 -0.97 -2.55 -9.58
C ARG A 36 -0.88 -3.12 -8.17
N ALA A 37 -1.52 -4.26 -7.93
CA ALA A 37 -1.48 -4.93 -6.63
C ALA A 37 -0.04 -5.24 -6.22
N LYS A 38 0.77 -5.74 -7.14
CA LYS A 38 2.18 -6.07 -6.87
C LYS A 38 3.00 -4.82 -6.51
N GLU A 39 2.73 -3.69 -7.17
CA GLU A 39 3.45 -2.45 -6.87
C GLU A 39 2.96 -1.82 -5.58
N VAL A 40 1.65 -1.81 -5.34
CA VAL A 40 1.07 -1.26 -4.11
C VAL A 40 1.54 -2.03 -2.89
N ARG A 41 1.72 -3.35 -3.01
CA ARG A 41 2.24 -4.18 -1.93
C ARG A 41 3.55 -3.65 -1.38
N LYS A 42 4.47 -3.25 -2.25
CA LYS A 42 5.75 -2.69 -1.84
C LYS A 42 5.57 -1.42 -1.02
N SER A 43 4.67 -0.53 -1.46
CA SER A 43 4.40 0.72 -0.77
C SER A 43 3.75 0.51 0.59
N VAL A 44 2.78 -0.39 0.68
CA VAL A 44 2.10 -0.71 1.93
C VAL A 44 3.09 -1.30 2.94
N ASP A 45 3.90 -2.27 2.51
CA ASP A 45 4.88 -2.88 3.39
C ASP A 45 5.88 -1.85 3.92
N LYS A 46 6.31 -0.92 3.05
CA LYS A 46 7.22 0.15 3.47
C LYS A 46 6.57 1.06 4.50
N MET A 47 5.31 1.43 4.31
CA MET A 47 4.59 2.29 5.26
C MET A 47 4.44 1.62 6.62
N ILE A 48 4.14 0.33 6.65
CA ILE A 48 4.01 -0.41 7.90
C ILE A 48 5.37 -0.51 8.60
N THR A 49 6.45 -0.72 7.84
CA THR A 49 7.81 -0.72 8.40
C THR A 49 8.15 0.62 9.04
N LEU A 50 7.80 1.74 8.40
CA LEU A 50 7.98 3.07 8.98
C LEU A 50 7.19 3.22 10.27
N GLY A 51 5.94 2.73 10.28
CA GLY A 51 5.10 2.75 11.48
C GLY A 51 5.71 1.98 12.64
N LYS A 52 6.33 0.85 12.34
CA LYS A 52 6.97 0.01 13.37
C LYS A 52 8.20 0.70 13.96
N ARG A 53 8.93 1.50 13.17
CA ARG A 53 10.04 2.31 13.71
C ARG A 53 9.52 3.36 14.68
N GLY A 54 8.41 4.00 14.36
CA GLY A 54 7.70 4.91 15.24
C GLY A 54 8.38 6.24 15.55
N ASP A 55 9.51 6.55 14.94
CA ASP A 55 10.21 7.79 15.22
C ASP A 55 9.65 8.96 14.39
N LEU A 56 10.10 10.17 14.72
CA LEU A 56 9.61 11.38 14.06
C LEU A 56 9.98 11.43 12.58
N VAL A 57 11.18 10.98 12.24
CA VAL A 57 11.65 10.95 10.84
C VAL A 57 10.80 10.02 10.02
N SER A 58 10.49 8.82 10.55
CA SER A 58 9.62 7.85 9.86
C SER A 58 8.21 8.40 9.66
N ARG A 59 7.66 9.09 10.66
CA ARG A 59 6.32 9.70 10.55
C ARG A 59 6.31 10.78 9.48
N ARG A 60 7.35 11.61 9.40
CA ARG A 60 7.47 12.64 8.36
C ARG A 60 7.56 12.03 6.97
N SER A 61 8.32 10.94 6.83
CA SER A 61 8.44 10.23 5.55
C SER A 61 7.10 9.64 5.10
N ALA A 62 6.35 9.06 6.03
CA ALA A 62 5.03 8.51 5.72
C ALA A 62 4.05 9.62 5.30
N LEU A 63 4.05 10.76 6.03
CA LEU A 63 3.21 11.90 5.67
C LEU A 63 3.54 12.42 4.28
N ALA A 64 4.82 12.53 3.94
CA ALA A 64 5.24 13.01 2.63
C ALA A 64 4.74 12.10 1.51
N PHE A 65 4.85 10.79 1.68
CA PHE A 65 4.39 9.84 0.67
C PHE A 65 2.86 9.84 0.53
N LEU A 66 2.14 9.99 1.64
CA LEU A 66 0.69 9.90 1.68
C LEU A 66 -0.02 11.25 1.56
N HIS A 67 0.66 12.25 1.00
CA HIS A 67 0.10 13.60 0.76
C HIS A 67 -0.48 14.24 2.03
N ASN A 68 0.24 14.08 3.15
CA ASN A 68 -0.14 14.65 4.45
C ASN A 68 -1.49 14.17 4.98
N ASP A 69 -1.91 12.96 4.59
CA ASP A 69 -3.14 12.38 5.09
C ASP A 69 -2.93 11.86 6.51
N THR A 70 -3.28 12.68 7.49
CA THR A 70 -3.03 12.40 8.89
C THR A 70 -3.82 11.20 9.42
N GLU A 71 -5.02 10.94 8.91
CA GLU A 71 -5.83 9.80 9.34
C GLU A 71 -5.17 8.48 8.97
N VAL A 72 -4.66 8.39 7.74
CA VAL A 72 -3.98 7.18 7.27
C VAL A 72 -2.70 6.96 8.06
N VAL A 73 -1.90 8.01 8.26
CA VAL A 73 -0.66 7.92 9.04
C VAL A 73 -0.94 7.51 10.47
N LYS A 74 -1.98 8.07 11.07
CA LYS A 74 -2.38 7.70 12.43
C LYS A 74 -2.71 6.20 12.51
N LYS A 75 -3.47 5.68 11.56
CA LYS A 75 -3.80 4.25 11.54
C LYS A 75 -2.53 3.39 11.42
N ILE A 76 -1.58 3.81 10.58
CA ILE A 76 -0.32 3.09 10.42
C ILE A 76 0.45 3.01 11.75
N PHE A 77 0.62 4.15 12.42
CA PHE A 77 1.47 4.23 13.59
C PHE A 77 0.78 3.73 14.87
N ASP A 78 -0.54 3.90 14.99
CA ASP A 78 -1.27 3.53 16.21
C ASP A 78 -1.85 2.11 16.16
N ASP A 79 -2.31 1.65 14.98
CA ASP A 79 -2.96 0.34 14.84
C ASP A 79 -2.04 -0.68 14.18
N LEU A 80 -1.63 -0.41 12.94
CA LEU A 80 -0.91 -1.41 12.15
C LEU A 80 0.47 -1.73 12.73
N ALA A 81 1.15 -0.74 13.27
CA ALA A 81 2.45 -0.96 13.91
C ALA A 81 2.35 -1.95 15.07
N LYS A 82 1.29 -1.85 15.86
CA LYS A 82 1.04 -2.77 16.97
C LYS A 82 0.59 -4.13 16.47
N ARG A 83 -0.29 -4.14 15.47
CA ARG A 83 -0.84 -5.38 14.90
C ARG A 83 0.27 -6.28 14.35
N TYR A 84 1.27 -5.68 13.71
CA TYR A 84 2.35 -6.41 13.07
C TYR A 84 3.69 -6.32 13.79
N GLU A 85 3.67 -5.97 15.05
CA GLU A 85 4.87 -5.79 15.85
C GLU A 85 5.81 -6.98 15.81
N LYS A 86 5.27 -8.18 15.84
CA LYS A 86 6.05 -9.43 15.86
C LYS A 86 6.25 -10.04 14.46
N ARG A 87 5.81 -9.38 13.42
CA ARG A 87 5.90 -9.91 12.07
C ARG A 87 6.95 -9.14 11.27
N ASP A 88 7.90 -9.86 10.69
CA ASP A 88 8.99 -9.28 9.91
C ASP A 88 8.66 -9.28 8.42
N GLY A 89 7.94 -8.25 7.93
CA GLY A 89 7.54 -8.16 6.54
C GLY A 89 6.33 -9.03 6.22
N GLY A 90 5.92 -9.02 4.94
CA GLY A 90 4.79 -9.82 4.49
C GLY A 90 3.48 -9.43 5.14
N TYR A 91 3.23 -8.14 5.27
CA TYR A 91 2.03 -7.63 5.93
C TYR A 91 0.80 -7.67 5.05
N THR A 92 0.99 -7.90 3.75
CA THR A 92 -0.10 -7.94 2.77
C THR A 92 -0.11 -9.27 2.05
N ARG A 93 -1.29 -9.60 1.51
CA ARG A 93 -1.49 -10.82 0.73
C ARG A 93 -2.21 -10.46 -0.56
N ILE A 94 -1.80 -11.04 -1.67
CA ILE A 94 -2.43 -10.85 -2.97
C ILE A 94 -3.12 -12.13 -3.37
N LEU A 95 -4.42 -12.03 -3.67
CA LEU A 95 -5.24 -13.15 -4.13
C LEU A 95 -5.69 -12.86 -5.55
N LYS A 96 -5.37 -13.76 -6.47
CA LYS A 96 -5.82 -13.63 -7.86
C LYS A 96 -7.30 -13.93 -7.99
N VAL A 97 -7.99 -13.11 -8.77
CA VAL A 97 -9.41 -13.33 -9.12
C VAL A 97 -9.55 -13.39 -10.64
N ASP A 98 -10.77 -13.47 -11.13
CA ASP A 98 -11.01 -13.61 -12.57
C ASP A 98 -10.59 -12.37 -13.37
N GLU A 99 -10.49 -12.55 -14.69
CA GLU A 99 -10.23 -11.44 -15.60
C GLU A 99 -11.41 -10.48 -15.61
N ARG A 100 -11.09 -9.19 -15.76
CA ARG A 100 -12.10 -8.15 -15.83
C ARG A 100 -12.82 -8.22 -17.18
N ARG A 101 -14.14 -8.03 -17.15
CA ARG A 101 -14.93 -7.97 -18.38
C ARG A 101 -14.52 -6.74 -19.21
N GLY A 102 -14.53 -6.89 -20.52
CA GLY A 102 -14.24 -5.83 -21.45
C GLY A 102 -12.82 -5.88 -21.97
N ASP A 103 -11.82 -5.66 -21.13
CA ASP A 103 -10.41 -5.62 -21.54
C ASP A 103 -9.62 -6.88 -21.18
N GLY A 104 -10.21 -7.81 -20.43
CA GLY A 104 -9.55 -9.05 -20.04
C GLY A 104 -8.41 -8.86 -19.05
N ALA A 105 -8.32 -7.71 -18.37
CA ALA A 105 -7.25 -7.46 -17.41
C ALA A 105 -7.36 -8.42 -16.23
N LEU A 106 -6.22 -9.02 -15.85
CA LEU A 106 -6.15 -9.89 -14.69
C LEU A 106 -6.30 -9.06 -13.42
N MET A 107 -7.29 -9.42 -12.60
CA MET A 107 -7.60 -8.70 -11.37
C MET A 107 -7.10 -9.46 -10.15
N SER A 108 -6.77 -8.73 -9.11
CA SER A 108 -6.33 -9.31 -7.84
C SER A 108 -6.89 -8.51 -6.68
N ILE A 109 -7.02 -9.19 -5.54
CA ILE A 109 -7.35 -8.55 -4.28
C ILE A 109 -6.06 -8.42 -3.49
N ILE A 110 -5.75 -7.21 -3.03
CA ILE A 110 -4.66 -7.00 -2.08
C ILE A 110 -5.29 -6.70 -0.73
N GLU A 111 -4.84 -7.39 0.30
CA GLU A 111 -5.42 -7.24 1.65
C GLU A 111 -4.33 -7.29 2.72
N LEU A 112 -4.63 -6.68 3.87
CA LEU A 112 -3.76 -6.78 5.04
C LEU A 112 -3.98 -8.15 5.68
N VAL A 113 -2.88 -8.80 6.03
CA VAL A 113 -2.92 -10.10 6.72
C VAL A 113 -3.42 -9.89 8.15
N LYS A 114 -4.25 -10.80 8.61
CA LYS A 114 -4.75 -10.74 9.99
C LYS A 114 -3.82 -11.40 10.97
#